data_ea48d14a0d8cd551d9b43daef0306b07
#
_entry.id   ea48d14a0d8cd551d9b43daef0306b07
#
_cell.length_a   1.000
_cell.length_b   1.000
_cell.length_c   1.000
_cell.angle_alpha   90.00
_cell.angle_beta   90.00
_cell.angle_gamma   90.00
#
_symmetry.space_group_name_H-M   'P 1'
#
loop_
_entity.id
_entity.type
_entity.pdbx_description
1 polymer ?
#
loop_
_entity_poly.entity_id
_entity_poly.type
_entity_poly.pdbx_seq_one_letter_code
_entity_poly.pdbx_strand_id
1 'polypeptide(L)'
;MEEYRIPLLGEEFPKLTVKTTHGVKHLPDDYKGKWFILFSHPADFTPVCTTEFVAFQQKKEEFDKLNCELIGLSVDQVFAHIKWIEWIKEKLGVEITFPIIADDMGEVARRLGMIHPNKGTNTVRSVFIVDDKGVIRLILYYPQEIGRNIDEIIRALKALQVSDKYGVATPANWPENPLIGDNVIIPPATSIQEAEERKKKEEAGEIKCFDWWFCYKPLK
;
A
#
# COMPACT_ATOMS: atom_id res chain seq x y z
N MET A 1 -3.69 -28.24 -11.94
CA MET A 1 -3.66 -26.78 -11.91
C MET A 1 -3.75 -26.39 -10.45
N GLU A 2 -2.71 -25.77 -9.89
CA GLU A 2 -2.85 -25.18 -8.56
C GLU A 2 -3.91 -24.10 -8.65
N GLU A 3 -4.95 -24.21 -7.83
CA GLU A 3 -6.00 -23.22 -7.71
C GLU A 3 -5.41 -22.05 -6.92
N TYR A 4 -4.97 -21.00 -7.61
CA TYR A 4 -4.40 -19.81 -6.97
C TYR A 4 -5.49 -19.09 -6.18
N ARG A 5 -5.39 -19.14 -4.87
CA ARG A 5 -6.20 -18.32 -3.97
C ARG A 5 -5.55 -16.95 -3.84
N ILE A 6 -6.34 -15.89 -4.01
CA ILE A 6 -5.90 -14.52 -3.72
C ILE A 6 -5.53 -14.42 -2.22
N PRO A 7 -4.35 -13.89 -1.87
CA PRO A 7 -3.97 -13.73 -0.47
C PRO A 7 -4.89 -12.73 0.24
N LEU A 8 -5.14 -12.98 1.52
CA LEU A 8 -5.98 -12.15 2.37
C LEU A 8 -5.17 -11.16 3.21
N LEU A 9 -5.84 -10.16 3.77
CA LEU A 9 -5.22 -9.26 4.77
C LEU A 9 -4.80 -10.07 6.00
N GLY A 10 -3.59 -9.79 6.50
CA GLY A 10 -2.99 -10.50 7.62
C GLY A 10 -2.22 -11.75 7.26
N GLU A 11 -2.26 -12.19 6.00
CA GLU A 11 -1.42 -13.30 5.52
C GLU A 11 -0.02 -12.81 5.11
N GLU A 12 0.94 -13.72 5.18
CA GLU A 12 2.27 -13.46 4.61
C GLU A 12 2.18 -13.28 3.10
N PHE A 13 2.92 -12.31 2.58
CA PHE A 13 3.04 -12.13 1.13
C PHE A 13 3.69 -13.37 0.52
N PRO A 14 3.16 -13.90 -0.59
CA PRO A 14 3.66 -15.14 -1.18
C PRO A 14 5.13 -15.01 -1.59
N LYS A 15 5.91 -16.07 -1.36
CA LYS A 15 7.30 -16.12 -1.82
C LYS A 15 7.34 -16.20 -3.33
N LEU A 16 8.01 -15.23 -3.93
CA LEU A 16 8.13 -15.05 -5.38
C LEU A 16 9.58 -14.75 -5.74
N THR A 17 10.06 -15.35 -6.81
CA THR A 17 11.31 -14.94 -7.47
C THR A 17 10.94 -14.30 -8.80
N VAL A 18 11.24 -13.01 -8.95
CA VAL A 18 10.76 -12.21 -10.08
C VAL A 18 11.90 -11.51 -10.81
N LYS A 19 11.77 -11.38 -12.14
CA LYS A 19 12.65 -10.53 -12.95
C LYS A 19 12.15 -9.10 -12.89
N THR A 20 13.05 -8.16 -12.72
CA THR A 20 12.73 -6.73 -12.70
C THR A 20 13.70 -5.93 -13.56
N THR A 21 13.39 -4.65 -13.77
CA THR A 21 14.32 -3.68 -14.38
C THR A 21 15.63 -3.49 -13.59
N HIS A 22 15.67 -3.97 -12.36
CA HIS A 22 16.83 -3.88 -11.44
C HIS A 22 17.40 -5.27 -11.10
N GLY A 23 17.25 -6.23 -12.00
CA GLY A 23 17.69 -7.61 -11.79
C GLY A 23 16.63 -8.47 -11.09
N VAL A 24 17.05 -9.65 -10.64
CA VAL A 24 16.17 -10.60 -9.95
C VAL A 24 15.91 -10.13 -8.52
N LYS A 25 14.67 -10.26 -8.09
CA LYS A 25 14.22 -9.97 -6.71
C LYS A 25 13.52 -11.18 -6.11
N HIS A 26 13.67 -11.33 -4.79
CA HIS A 26 13.02 -12.37 -4.00
C HIS A 26 12.04 -11.70 -3.02
N LEU A 27 10.73 -11.84 -3.29
CA LEU A 27 9.70 -11.23 -2.45
C LEU A 27 9.17 -12.26 -1.44
N PRO A 28 8.84 -11.87 -0.21
CA PRO A 28 9.10 -10.56 0.41
C PRO A 28 10.51 -10.42 0.99
N ASP A 29 11.36 -11.42 0.84
CA ASP A 29 12.63 -11.58 1.58
C ASP A 29 13.62 -10.42 1.35
N ASP A 30 13.71 -9.87 0.13
CA ASP A 30 14.59 -8.74 -0.19
C ASP A 30 14.15 -7.41 0.48
N TYR A 31 12.94 -7.37 1.01
CA TYR A 31 12.37 -6.19 1.70
C TYR A 31 12.23 -6.38 3.21
N LYS A 32 12.83 -7.42 3.80
CA LYS A 32 12.81 -7.64 5.25
C LYS A 32 13.30 -6.42 6.03
N GLY A 33 12.53 -6.00 7.03
CA GLY A 33 12.81 -4.80 7.82
C GLY A 33 12.37 -3.48 7.17
N LYS A 34 11.76 -3.55 5.98
CA LYS A 34 11.17 -2.42 5.27
C LYS A 34 9.75 -2.75 4.86
N TRP A 35 8.90 -1.74 4.83
CA TRP A 35 7.63 -1.83 4.14
C TRP A 35 7.86 -1.82 2.64
N PHE A 36 6.98 -2.43 1.88
CA PHE A 36 6.98 -2.25 0.43
C PHE A 36 5.57 -2.18 -0.13
N ILE A 37 5.44 -1.49 -1.24
CA ILE A 37 4.20 -1.38 -1.99
C ILE A 37 4.44 -1.99 -3.37
N LEU A 38 3.75 -3.11 -3.62
CA LEU A 38 3.65 -3.68 -4.96
C LEU A 38 2.40 -3.12 -5.63
N PHE A 39 2.55 -2.52 -6.80
CA PHE A 39 1.44 -2.00 -7.57
C PHE A 39 1.50 -2.44 -9.03
N SER A 40 0.36 -2.85 -9.57
CA SER A 40 0.26 -3.26 -10.97
C SER A 40 -0.28 -2.14 -11.86
N HIS A 41 0.05 -2.19 -13.14
CA HIS A 41 -0.48 -1.31 -14.17
C HIS A 41 -0.84 -2.13 -15.42
N PRO A 42 -1.86 -1.73 -16.20
CA PRO A 42 -2.34 -2.49 -17.35
C PRO A 42 -1.31 -2.80 -18.42
N ALA A 43 -0.55 -1.79 -18.85
CA ALA A 43 0.50 -1.95 -19.87
C ALA A 43 1.42 -0.72 -19.91
N ASP A 44 2.66 -0.95 -20.33
CA ASP A 44 3.60 0.11 -20.65
C ASP A 44 3.10 0.94 -21.85
N PHE A 45 3.64 2.12 -22.05
CA PHE A 45 3.30 3.04 -23.14
C PHE A 45 1.80 3.41 -23.20
N THR A 46 1.12 3.45 -22.03
CA THR A 46 -0.27 3.89 -21.94
C THR A 46 -0.40 5.17 -21.12
N PRO A 47 -1.37 6.06 -21.44
CA PRO A 47 -1.43 7.38 -20.83
C PRO A 47 -1.64 7.36 -19.31
N VAL A 48 -2.64 6.63 -18.82
CA VAL A 48 -2.95 6.60 -17.37
C VAL A 48 -1.81 5.99 -16.58
N CYS A 49 -1.21 4.90 -17.05
CA CYS A 49 -0.06 4.28 -16.39
C CYS A 49 1.13 5.23 -16.31
N THR A 50 1.38 5.99 -17.37
CA THR A 50 2.45 7.00 -17.39
C THR A 50 2.21 8.08 -16.33
N THR A 51 0.98 8.58 -16.19
CA THR A 51 0.66 9.56 -15.14
C THR A 51 0.86 9.01 -13.74
N GLU A 52 0.53 7.74 -13.51
CA GLU A 52 0.71 7.08 -12.23
C GLU A 52 2.20 6.91 -11.87
N PHE A 53 3.02 6.45 -12.82
CA PHE A 53 4.46 6.29 -12.60
C PHE A 53 5.14 7.61 -12.28
N VAL A 54 4.79 8.67 -12.98
CA VAL A 54 5.25 10.02 -12.67
C VAL A 54 4.84 10.44 -11.25
N ALA A 55 3.57 10.22 -10.89
CA ALA A 55 3.05 10.58 -9.57
C ALA A 55 3.72 9.76 -8.44
N PHE A 56 3.91 8.45 -8.61
CA PHE A 56 4.66 7.63 -7.65
C PHE A 56 6.09 8.11 -7.48
N GLN A 57 6.78 8.43 -8.59
CA GLN A 57 8.16 8.92 -8.53
C GLN A 57 8.25 10.29 -7.86
N GLN A 58 7.34 11.20 -8.14
CA GLN A 58 7.30 12.51 -7.49
C GLN A 58 7.08 12.41 -5.97
N LYS A 59 6.42 11.35 -5.52
CA LYS A 59 6.18 11.05 -4.10
C LYS A 59 7.20 10.09 -3.48
N LYS A 60 8.19 9.64 -4.25
CA LYS A 60 9.16 8.61 -3.80
C LYS A 60 9.84 8.97 -2.49
N GLU A 61 10.24 10.23 -2.31
CA GLU A 61 10.86 10.73 -1.08
C GLU A 61 9.94 10.60 0.15
N GLU A 62 8.62 10.75 -0.03
CA GLU A 62 7.67 10.54 1.08
C GLU A 62 7.58 9.08 1.48
N PHE A 63 7.61 8.15 0.51
CA PHE A 63 7.68 6.71 0.79
C PHE A 63 9.00 6.34 1.48
N ASP A 64 10.12 6.90 1.04
CA ASP A 64 11.44 6.65 1.64
C ASP A 64 11.49 7.09 3.11
N LYS A 65 10.93 8.25 3.44
CA LYS A 65 10.79 8.74 4.83
C LYS A 65 9.95 7.81 5.71
N LEU A 66 9.08 7.03 5.10
CA LEU A 66 8.25 6.03 5.77
C LEU A 66 8.89 4.62 5.76
N ASN A 67 10.17 4.51 5.41
CA ASN A 67 10.86 3.23 5.25
C ASN A 67 10.10 2.25 4.35
N CYS A 68 9.56 2.75 3.22
CA CYS A 68 8.74 2.00 2.30
C CYS A 68 9.29 2.05 0.88
N GLU A 69 9.54 0.88 0.30
CA GLU A 69 9.99 0.74 -1.09
C GLU A 69 8.80 0.57 -2.04
N LEU A 70 8.98 1.02 -3.28
CA LEU A 70 8.00 0.85 -4.35
C LEU A 70 8.47 -0.23 -5.33
N ILE A 71 7.54 -1.02 -5.83
CA ILE A 71 7.78 -1.98 -6.90
C ILE A 71 6.57 -2.05 -7.83
N GLY A 72 6.78 -1.74 -9.12
CA GLY A 72 5.76 -1.84 -10.15
C GLY A 72 5.65 -3.25 -10.72
N LEU A 73 4.54 -3.56 -11.40
CA LEU A 73 4.33 -4.82 -12.10
C LEU A 73 3.42 -4.62 -13.31
N SER A 74 3.77 -5.21 -14.42
CA SER A 74 2.83 -5.53 -15.51
C SER A 74 3.25 -6.82 -16.22
N VAL A 75 2.43 -7.25 -17.15
CA VAL A 75 2.71 -8.44 -18.01
C VAL A 75 3.62 -8.11 -19.19
N ASP A 76 4.12 -6.90 -19.27
CA ASP A 76 5.09 -6.52 -20.31
C ASP A 76 6.46 -7.15 -20.03
N GLN A 77 7.26 -7.27 -21.09
CA GLN A 77 8.62 -7.78 -21.00
C GLN A 77 9.56 -6.70 -20.41
N VAL A 78 10.66 -7.13 -19.82
CA VAL A 78 11.65 -6.24 -19.22
C VAL A 78 12.18 -5.17 -20.19
N PHE A 79 12.31 -5.50 -21.46
CA PHE A 79 12.78 -4.58 -22.51
C PHE A 79 11.77 -3.43 -22.73
N ALA A 80 10.47 -3.72 -22.67
CA ALA A 80 9.42 -2.70 -22.74
C ALA A 80 9.51 -1.75 -21.54
N HIS A 81 9.62 -2.28 -20.34
CA HIS A 81 9.80 -1.48 -19.13
C HIS A 81 11.00 -0.54 -19.22
N ILE A 82 12.18 -1.06 -19.61
CA ILE A 82 13.39 -0.26 -19.74
C ILE A 82 13.18 0.87 -20.75
N LYS A 83 12.63 0.56 -21.93
CA LYS A 83 12.41 1.60 -22.95
C LYS A 83 11.35 2.60 -22.56
N TRP A 84 10.31 2.18 -21.82
CA TRP A 84 9.27 3.09 -21.35
C TRP A 84 9.78 4.06 -20.28
N ILE A 85 10.56 3.59 -19.28
CA ILE A 85 11.15 4.50 -18.28
C ILE A 85 12.18 5.46 -18.90
N GLU A 86 12.95 5.03 -19.91
CA GLU A 86 13.80 5.94 -20.69
C GLU A 86 12.96 7.03 -21.37
N TRP A 87 11.85 6.66 -22.00
CA TRP A 87 10.95 7.61 -22.66
C TRP A 87 10.34 8.59 -21.66
N ILE A 88 9.93 8.12 -20.48
CA ILE A 88 9.42 8.99 -19.40
C ILE A 88 10.50 10.01 -19.00
N LYS A 89 11.73 9.57 -18.83
CA LYS A 89 12.86 10.45 -18.51
C LYS A 89 13.11 11.48 -19.62
N GLU A 90 13.18 11.03 -20.88
CA GLU A 90 13.47 11.87 -22.02
C GLU A 90 12.36 12.91 -22.31
N LYS A 91 11.11 12.51 -22.21
CA LYS A 91 9.96 13.35 -22.62
C LYS A 91 9.33 14.12 -21.47
N LEU A 92 9.35 13.57 -20.28
CA LEU A 92 8.67 14.17 -19.11
C LEU A 92 9.65 14.65 -18.04
N GLY A 93 10.95 14.40 -18.21
CA GLY A 93 11.99 14.83 -17.26
C GLY A 93 11.93 14.11 -15.90
N VAL A 94 11.25 12.98 -15.82
CA VAL A 94 11.10 12.20 -14.56
C VAL A 94 11.85 10.88 -14.67
N GLU A 95 12.82 10.68 -13.80
CA GLU A 95 13.58 9.43 -13.73
C GLU A 95 12.92 8.45 -12.77
N ILE A 96 12.38 7.34 -13.30
CA ILE A 96 11.79 6.28 -12.49
C ILE A 96 12.90 5.46 -11.85
N THR A 97 12.97 5.45 -10.51
CA THR A 97 14.06 4.84 -9.75
C THR A 97 13.69 3.54 -9.04
N PHE A 98 12.42 3.18 -9.01
CA PHE A 98 11.96 1.92 -8.41
C PHE A 98 11.91 0.79 -9.45
N PRO A 99 12.08 -0.49 -9.03
CA PRO A 99 12.03 -1.62 -9.94
C PRO A 99 10.63 -1.88 -10.48
N ILE A 100 10.56 -2.47 -11.69
CA ILE A 100 9.32 -2.92 -12.31
C ILE A 100 9.46 -4.41 -12.60
N ILE A 101 8.53 -5.21 -12.11
CA ILE A 101 8.46 -6.65 -12.37
C ILE A 101 7.95 -6.88 -13.79
N ALA A 102 8.71 -7.65 -14.56
CA ALA A 102 8.32 -8.16 -15.88
C ALA A 102 7.66 -9.53 -15.71
N ASP A 103 6.35 -9.54 -15.54
CA ASP A 103 5.53 -10.75 -15.36
C ASP A 103 4.95 -11.22 -16.69
N ASP A 104 5.84 -11.46 -17.68
CA ASP A 104 5.49 -11.73 -19.07
C ASP A 104 4.62 -12.98 -19.27
N MET A 105 4.66 -13.93 -18.33
CA MET A 105 3.76 -15.09 -18.29
C MET A 105 2.50 -14.86 -17.47
N GLY A 106 2.37 -13.73 -16.78
CA GLY A 106 1.24 -13.37 -15.92
C GLY A 106 1.07 -14.28 -14.69
N GLU A 107 2.14 -14.91 -14.23
CA GLU A 107 2.08 -15.85 -13.09
C GLU A 107 1.86 -15.13 -11.76
N VAL A 108 2.60 -14.06 -11.53
CA VAL A 108 2.45 -13.22 -10.34
C VAL A 108 1.08 -12.53 -10.34
N ALA A 109 0.70 -11.99 -11.50
CA ALA A 109 -0.58 -11.30 -11.66
C ALA A 109 -1.77 -12.22 -11.39
N ARG A 110 -1.74 -13.47 -11.88
CA ARG A 110 -2.80 -14.47 -11.56
C ARG A 110 -2.82 -14.82 -10.09
N ARG A 111 -1.64 -15.05 -9.50
CA ARG A 111 -1.53 -15.44 -8.08
C ARG A 111 -2.04 -14.34 -7.12
N LEU A 112 -1.91 -13.09 -7.53
CA LEU A 112 -2.36 -11.93 -6.73
C LEU A 112 -3.72 -11.37 -7.18
N GLY A 113 -4.45 -12.06 -8.07
CA GLY A 113 -5.78 -11.64 -8.53
C GLY A 113 -5.79 -10.36 -9.35
N MET A 114 -4.71 -10.07 -10.06
CA MET A 114 -4.56 -8.82 -10.83
C MET A 114 -5.07 -8.90 -12.27
N ILE A 115 -5.43 -10.09 -12.77
CA ILE A 115 -5.90 -10.27 -14.15
C ILE A 115 -7.40 -10.00 -14.23
N HIS A 116 -7.77 -9.08 -15.12
CA HIS A 116 -9.19 -8.79 -15.37
C HIS A 116 -9.81 -9.86 -16.28
N PRO A 117 -10.89 -10.55 -15.86
CA PRO A 117 -11.45 -11.70 -16.62
C PRO A 117 -11.83 -11.39 -18.06
N ASN A 118 -12.22 -10.14 -18.36
CA ASN A 118 -12.77 -9.75 -19.66
C ASN A 118 -11.86 -8.78 -20.45
N LYS A 119 -10.61 -8.57 -20.03
CA LYS A 119 -9.69 -7.59 -20.67
C LYS A 119 -8.35 -8.22 -21.06
N GLY A 120 -8.35 -9.49 -21.43
CA GLY A 120 -7.14 -10.21 -21.85
C GLY A 120 -6.18 -10.47 -20.70
N THR A 121 -4.88 -10.31 -20.94
CA THR A 121 -3.82 -10.55 -19.96
C THR A 121 -3.41 -9.31 -19.19
N ASN A 122 -3.92 -8.13 -19.54
CA ASN A 122 -3.57 -6.89 -18.88
C ASN A 122 -3.98 -6.91 -17.40
N THR A 123 -3.12 -6.40 -16.55
CA THR A 123 -3.42 -6.30 -15.12
C THR A 123 -4.36 -5.14 -14.81
N VAL A 124 -5.14 -5.28 -13.74
CA VAL A 124 -5.84 -4.16 -13.11
C VAL A 124 -4.83 -3.26 -12.40
N ARG A 125 -5.29 -2.15 -11.82
CA ARG A 125 -4.45 -1.25 -11.01
C ARG A 125 -4.56 -1.64 -9.54
N SER A 126 -3.82 -2.68 -9.14
CA SER A 126 -3.79 -3.11 -7.73
C SER A 126 -2.71 -2.38 -6.93
N VAL A 127 -2.88 -2.39 -5.63
CA VAL A 127 -1.88 -1.95 -4.64
C VAL A 127 -1.88 -2.95 -3.50
N PHE A 128 -0.73 -3.50 -3.18
CA PHE A 128 -0.51 -4.32 -1.98
C PHE A 128 0.45 -3.57 -1.08
N ILE A 129 0.00 -3.18 0.11
CA ILE A 129 0.87 -2.63 1.16
C ILE A 129 1.28 -3.79 2.06
N VAL A 130 2.58 -4.05 2.12
CA VAL A 130 3.19 -5.14 2.88
C VAL A 130 4.11 -4.55 3.93
N ASP A 131 4.01 -5.03 5.16
CA ASP A 131 4.81 -4.52 6.27
C ASP A 131 6.24 -5.08 6.31
N ASP A 132 7.02 -4.61 7.27
CA ASP A 132 8.43 -4.97 7.49
C ASP A 132 8.65 -6.45 7.89
N LYS A 133 7.58 -7.17 8.20
CA LYS A 133 7.57 -8.61 8.48
C LYS A 133 7.13 -9.44 7.27
N GLY A 134 6.74 -8.79 6.18
CA GLY A 134 6.22 -9.44 4.97
C GLY A 134 4.74 -9.78 5.02
N VAL A 135 3.96 -9.16 5.93
CA VAL A 135 2.52 -9.38 6.06
C VAL A 135 1.74 -8.37 5.24
N ILE A 136 0.73 -8.83 4.51
CA ILE A 136 -0.17 -7.99 3.71
C ILE A 136 -1.10 -7.22 4.64
N ARG A 137 -1.04 -5.89 4.59
CA ARG A 137 -1.77 -5.00 5.50
C ARG A 137 -2.94 -4.28 4.84
N LEU A 138 -2.87 -4.02 3.54
CA LEU A 138 -3.93 -3.37 2.77
C LEU A 138 -3.84 -3.81 1.32
N ILE A 139 -5.00 -4.00 0.69
CA ILE A 139 -5.11 -4.31 -0.73
C ILE A 139 -6.13 -3.36 -1.34
N LEU A 140 -5.78 -2.73 -2.47
CA LEU A 140 -6.68 -1.92 -3.29
C LEU A 140 -6.72 -2.48 -4.71
N TYR A 141 -7.88 -2.52 -5.31
CA TYR A 141 -8.08 -2.85 -6.73
C TYR A 141 -8.87 -1.73 -7.39
N TYR A 142 -8.23 -1.10 -8.37
CA TYR A 142 -8.85 -0.08 -9.22
C TYR A 142 -9.08 -0.65 -10.62
N PRO A 143 -10.18 -0.30 -11.29
CA PRO A 143 -10.37 -0.64 -12.69
C PRO A 143 -9.35 0.09 -13.56
N GLN A 144 -9.14 -0.41 -14.78
CA GLN A 144 -8.11 0.13 -15.67
C GLN A 144 -8.34 1.60 -16.07
N GLU A 145 -9.59 2.03 -16.06
CA GLU A 145 -10.03 3.36 -16.50
C GLU A 145 -9.73 4.48 -15.50
N ILE A 146 -9.43 4.14 -14.25
CA ILE A 146 -9.27 5.12 -13.17
C ILE A 146 -7.85 5.09 -12.62
N GLY A 147 -7.11 6.19 -12.78
CA GLY A 147 -5.82 6.38 -12.12
C GLY A 147 -5.95 6.47 -10.60
N ARG A 148 -4.97 5.91 -9.89
CA ARG A 148 -4.99 5.84 -8.42
C ARG A 148 -4.70 7.18 -7.78
N ASN A 149 -5.25 7.39 -6.58
CA ASN A 149 -4.88 8.50 -5.72
C ASN A 149 -3.64 8.11 -4.89
N ILE A 150 -2.48 8.64 -5.26
CA ILE A 150 -1.21 8.29 -4.60
C ILE A 150 -1.14 8.85 -3.17
N ASP A 151 -1.76 10.02 -2.93
CA ASP A 151 -1.81 10.61 -1.58
C ASP A 151 -2.62 9.72 -0.61
N GLU A 152 -3.68 9.04 -1.07
CA GLU A 152 -4.42 8.07 -0.26
C GLU A 152 -3.55 6.83 0.07
N ILE A 153 -2.72 6.37 -0.84
CA ILE A 153 -1.81 5.25 -0.58
C ILE A 153 -0.80 5.63 0.53
N ILE A 154 -0.25 6.84 0.46
CA ILE A 154 0.65 7.38 1.50
C ILE A 154 -0.09 7.55 2.82
N ARG A 155 -1.31 8.11 2.80
CA ARG A 155 -2.14 8.27 3.99
C ARG A 155 -2.39 6.93 4.68
N ALA A 156 -2.79 5.91 3.90
CA ALA A 156 -3.06 4.58 4.42
C ALA A 156 -1.79 3.93 5.02
N LEU A 157 -0.63 4.07 4.36
CA LEU A 157 0.66 3.60 4.87
C LEU A 157 1.00 4.25 6.22
N LYS A 158 0.88 5.58 6.32
CA LYS A 158 1.10 6.33 7.56
C LYS A 158 0.16 5.85 8.66
N ALA A 159 -1.12 5.66 8.36
CA ALA A 159 -2.13 5.20 9.30
C ALA A 159 -1.80 3.79 9.85
N LEU A 160 -1.37 2.87 9.00
CA LEU A 160 -0.94 1.53 9.40
C LEU A 160 0.28 1.58 10.34
N GLN A 161 1.29 2.37 9.99
CA GLN A 161 2.50 2.51 10.80
C GLN A 161 2.21 3.17 12.16
N VAL A 162 1.34 4.16 12.19
CA VAL A 162 0.90 4.81 13.44
C VAL A 162 0.14 3.81 14.31
N SER A 163 -0.77 3.05 13.73
CA SER A 163 -1.53 2.00 14.43
C SER A 163 -0.59 0.99 15.09
N ASP A 164 0.40 0.50 14.35
CA ASP A 164 1.36 -0.49 14.85
C ASP A 164 2.26 0.10 15.96
N LYS A 165 2.77 1.30 15.74
CA LYS A 165 3.73 1.94 16.67
C LYS A 165 3.11 2.29 18.02
N TYR A 166 1.86 2.73 18.02
CA TYR A 166 1.22 3.29 19.22
C TYR A 166 0.07 2.44 19.78
N GLY A 167 -0.27 1.31 19.14
CA GLY A 167 -1.37 0.45 19.56
C GLY A 167 -2.72 1.17 19.52
N VAL A 168 -2.95 1.99 18.50
CA VAL A 168 -4.15 2.81 18.32
C VAL A 168 -4.85 2.50 17.00
N ALA A 169 -6.08 2.98 16.83
CA ALA A 169 -6.74 3.01 15.54
C ALA A 169 -6.78 4.45 14.99
N THR A 170 -6.84 4.58 13.67
CA THR A 170 -7.02 5.88 13.02
C THR A 170 -8.46 6.03 12.54
N PRO A 171 -9.11 7.20 12.73
CA PRO A 171 -10.47 7.43 12.27
C PRO A 171 -10.53 7.56 10.73
N ALA A 172 -11.75 7.56 10.21
CA ALA A 172 -11.99 7.85 8.80
C ALA A 172 -11.31 9.17 8.39
N ASN A 173 -10.70 9.20 7.21
CA ASN A 173 -9.99 10.36 6.64
C ASN A 173 -8.81 10.89 7.48
N TRP A 174 -8.36 10.13 8.50
CA TRP A 174 -7.22 10.58 9.30
C TRP A 174 -6.03 11.00 8.40
N PRO A 175 -5.34 12.13 8.70
CA PRO A 175 -5.45 12.98 9.89
C PRO A 175 -6.54 14.08 9.84
N GLU A 176 -7.36 14.13 8.82
CA GLU A 176 -8.37 15.16 8.61
C GLU A 176 -9.80 14.64 8.92
N ASN A 177 -9.97 14.00 10.08
CA ASN A 177 -11.29 13.50 10.46
C ASN A 177 -12.22 14.65 10.89
N PRO A 178 -13.46 14.74 10.37
CA PRO A 178 -14.37 15.85 10.67
C PRO A 178 -14.87 15.87 12.12
N LEU A 179 -14.77 14.75 12.86
CA LEU A 179 -15.29 14.65 14.22
C LEU A 179 -14.22 14.88 15.29
N ILE A 180 -13.02 14.28 15.10
CA ILE A 180 -11.95 14.31 16.10
C ILE A 180 -10.61 14.83 15.54
N GLY A 181 -10.59 15.36 14.32
CA GLY A 181 -9.39 15.94 13.70
C GLY A 181 -8.27 14.90 13.49
N ASP A 182 -7.06 15.28 13.87
CA ASP A 182 -5.84 14.48 13.77
C ASP A 182 -5.63 13.50 14.95
N ASN A 183 -6.60 13.45 15.89
CA ASN A 183 -6.52 12.53 17.00
C ASN A 183 -6.63 11.07 16.56
N VAL A 184 -6.14 10.19 17.42
CA VAL A 184 -6.21 8.74 17.24
C VAL A 184 -7.21 8.12 18.19
N ILE A 185 -7.82 7.02 17.79
CA ILE A 185 -8.80 6.28 18.55
C ILE A 185 -8.10 5.28 19.45
N ILE A 186 -8.46 5.27 20.72
CA ILE A 186 -8.03 4.26 21.68
C ILE A 186 -8.89 3.01 21.42
N PRO A 187 -8.30 1.82 21.22
CA PRO A 187 -9.08 0.61 21.01
C PRO A 187 -10.17 0.43 22.07
N PRO A 188 -11.40 0.01 21.71
CA PRO A 188 -12.50 -0.07 22.65
C PRO A 188 -12.19 -1.01 23.84
N ALA A 189 -12.77 -0.70 25.00
CA ALA A 189 -12.68 -1.58 26.15
C ALA A 189 -13.37 -2.93 25.86
N THR A 190 -12.75 -4.01 26.33
CA THR A 190 -13.23 -5.38 26.14
C THR A 190 -13.77 -6.02 27.41
N SER A 191 -13.73 -5.27 28.53
CA SER A 191 -14.25 -5.69 29.82
C SER A 191 -14.92 -4.53 30.55
N ILE A 192 -15.77 -4.85 31.56
CA ILE A 192 -16.41 -3.85 32.43
C ILE A 192 -15.35 -3.05 33.17
N GLN A 193 -14.30 -3.71 33.65
CA GLN A 193 -13.21 -3.06 34.35
C GLN A 193 -12.50 -2.04 33.47
N GLU A 194 -12.17 -2.39 32.24
CA GLU A 194 -11.55 -1.47 31.26
C GLU A 194 -12.48 -0.27 30.97
N ALA A 195 -13.79 -0.51 30.84
CA ALA A 195 -14.77 0.55 30.62
C ALA A 195 -14.81 1.55 31.80
N GLU A 196 -14.75 1.05 33.02
CA GLU A 196 -14.68 1.91 34.22
C GLU A 196 -13.36 2.69 34.29
N GLU A 197 -12.25 2.07 33.94
CA GLU A 197 -10.95 2.75 33.84
C GLU A 197 -10.96 3.87 32.77
N ARG A 198 -11.67 3.69 31.66
CA ARG A 198 -11.84 4.73 30.65
C ARG A 198 -12.56 5.95 31.20
N LYS A 199 -13.65 5.74 31.92
CA LYS A 199 -14.39 6.82 32.55
C LYS A 199 -13.53 7.61 33.56
N LYS A 200 -12.74 6.90 34.39
CA LYS A 200 -11.81 7.55 35.32
C LYS A 200 -10.73 8.38 34.61
N LYS A 201 -10.16 7.87 33.51
CA LYS A 201 -9.17 8.60 32.71
C LYS A 201 -9.76 9.83 32.02
N GLU A 202 -11.00 9.73 31.55
CA GLU A 202 -11.73 10.87 31.00
C GLU A 202 -11.98 11.94 32.09
N GLU A 203 -12.49 11.56 33.29
CA GLU A 203 -12.68 12.44 34.42
C GLU A 203 -11.38 13.13 34.86
N ALA A 204 -10.25 12.41 34.77
CA ALA A 204 -8.92 12.97 35.06
C ALA A 204 -8.36 13.85 33.91
N GLY A 205 -9.04 13.96 32.76
CA GLY A 205 -8.60 14.75 31.61
C GLY A 205 -7.44 14.17 30.85
N GLU A 206 -7.11 12.88 31.04
CA GLU A 206 -6.02 12.19 30.33
C GLU A 206 -6.39 11.82 28.91
N ILE A 207 -7.66 11.54 28.67
CA ILE A 207 -8.23 11.18 27.36
C ILE A 207 -9.54 11.92 27.16
N LYS A 208 -10.03 11.93 25.92
CA LYS A 208 -11.36 12.46 25.60
C LYS A 208 -12.24 11.32 25.12
N CYS A 209 -13.50 11.27 25.54
CA CYS A 209 -14.46 10.27 25.12
C CYS A 209 -15.79 10.93 24.75
N PHE A 210 -16.50 10.32 23.82
CA PHE A 210 -17.95 10.54 23.63
C PHE A 210 -18.73 9.59 24.51
N ASP A 211 -18.16 8.42 24.76
CA ASP A 211 -18.59 7.41 25.72
C ASP A 211 -17.39 6.45 25.95
N TRP A 212 -17.42 5.59 26.97
CA TRP A 212 -16.36 4.66 27.34
C TRP A 212 -15.85 3.78 26.18
N TRP A 213 -16.67 3.53 25.18
CA TRP A 213 -16.34 2.75 23.98
C TRP A 213 -15.76 3.59 22.84
N PHE A 214 -15.89 4.92 22.90
CA PHE A 214 -15.36 5.85 21.90
C PHE A 214 -14.47 6.90 22.55
N CYS A 215 -13.24 6.50 22.81
CA CYS A 215 -12.23 7.39 23.39
C CYS A 215 -11.12 7.68 22.38
N TYR A 216 -10.59 8.89 22.44
CA TYR A 216 -9.56 9.38 21.55
C TYR A 216 -8.56 10.28 22.28
N LYS A 217 -7.39 10.45 21.70
CA LYS A 217 -6.31 11.28 22.23
C LYS A 217 -5.44 11.83 21.12
N PRO A 218 -4.66 12.92 21.34
CA PRO A 218 -3.64 13.34 20.40
C PRO A 218 -2.55 12.28 20.26
N LEU A 219 -1.94 12.20 19.08
CA LEU A 219 -0.76 11.41 18.84
C LEU A 219 0.44 12.21 19.39
N LYS A 220 0.98 11.80 20.54
CA LYS A 220 2.17 12.40 21.16
C LYS A 220 3.36 11.45 21.09
#